data_68c9827bc530558fd310d631a5aef141
#
_entry.id   68c9827bc530558fd310d631a5aef141
#
_cell.length_a   1.000
_cell.length_b   1.000
_cell.length_c   1.000
_cell.angle_alpha   90.00
_cell.angle_beta   90.00
_cell.angle_gamma   90.00
#
_symmetry.space_group_name_H-M   'P 1'
#
loop_
_entity.id
_entity.type
_entity.pdbx_description
1 polymer ?
#
loop_
_entity_poly.entity_id
_entity_poly.type
_entity_poly.pdbx_seq_one_letter_code
_entity_poly.pdbx_strand_id
1 'polypeptide(L)'
;MQALFEYLDAYNCVDRLSFDFSLARGLDYYTGLIYEAVLTDTDRVGSIAGGGRYDGLVGMFSNKPIPAVGVSIGIERVFAILEEKSKDDYTVRETETQIMIAQIGKNLIGERMKILNDLWSLNIKAETVY
;
A
#
# COMPACT_ATOMS: atom_id res chain seq x y z
N MET A 1 5.10 27.47 1.16
CA MET A 1 6.25 26.52 1.29
C MET A 1 6.88 26.56 2.69
N GLN A 2 7.24 27.73 3.26
CA GLN A 2 7.89 27.78 4.57
C GLN A 2 7.13 26.98 5.65
N ALA A 3 5.85 27.25 5.87
CA ALA A 3 5.03 26.52 6.85
C ALA A 3 4.98 24.99 6.61
N LEU A 4 5.03 24.56 5.34
CA LEU A 4 5.08 23.13 5.02
C LEU A 4 6.38 22.50 5.52
N PHE A 5 7.52 23.16 5.29
CA PHE A 5 8.81 22.66 5.76
C PHE A 5 8.90 22.66 7.30
N GLU A 6 8.37 23.69 7.97
CA GLU A 6 8.29 23.72 9.44
C GLU A 6 7.49 22.53 10.00
N TYR A 7 6.36 22.16 9.36
CA TYR A 7 5.57 21.01 9.79
C TYR A 7 6.25 19.67 9.46
N LEU A 8 6.92 19.57 8.32
CA LEU A 8 7.66 18.35 7.96
C LEU A 8 8.89 18.14 8.83
N ASP A 9 9.53 19.23 9.28
CA ASP A 9 10.61 19.17 10.25
C ASP A 9 10.12 18.63 11.60
N ALA A 10 8.96 19.11 12.05
CA ALA A 10 8.34 18.59 13.27
C ALA A 10 7.98 17.08 13.18
N TYR A 11 7.77 16.55 11.98
CA TYR A 11 7.57 15.11 11.72
C TYR A 11 8.86 14.34 11.42
N ASN A 12 10.04 14.99 11.43
CA ASN A 12 11.32 14.42 11.03
C ASN A 12 11.29 13.79 9.61
N CYS A 13 10.65 14.46 8.65
CA CYS A 13 10.45 13.98 7.29
C CYS A 13 11.12 14.84 6.21
N VAL A 14 11.85 15.89 6.58
CA VAL A 14 12.46 16.82 5.62
C VAL A 14 13.52 16.13 4.75
N ASP A 15 14.28 15.22 5.32
CA ASP A 15 15.31 14.41 4.65
C ASP A 15 14.76 13.51 3.52
N ARG A 16 13.46 13.24 3.53
CA ARG A 16 12.75 12.45 2.53
C ARG A 16 12.09 13.28 1.46
N LEU A 17 12.31 14.59 1.47
CA LEU A 17 11.64 15.53 0.59
C LEU A 17 12.65 16.16 -0.39
N SER A 18 12.30 16.14 -1.66
CA SER A 18 13.00 16.89 -2.69
C SER A 18 12.07 17.96 -3.24
N PHE A 19 12.53 19.20 -3.29
CA PHE A 19 11.78 20.30 -3.87
C PHE A 19 12.17 20.49 -5.32
N ASP A 20 11.23 20.23 -6.23
CA ASP A 20 11.45 20.24 -7.65
C ASP A 20 10.48 21.22 -8.34
N PHE A 21 11.02 22.26 -8.98
CA PHE A 21 10.25 23.23 -9.77
C PHE A 21 9.78 22.67 -11.11
N SER A 22 10.38 21.59 -11.58
CA SER A 22 10.01 20.98 -12.86
C SER A 22 8.84 20.01 -12.73
N LEU A 23 8.45 19.65 -11.51
CA LEU A 23 7.33 18.75 -11.30
C LEU A 23 6.05 19.32 -11.89
N ALA A 24 5.49 18.61 -12.85
CA ALA A 24 4.21 18.91 -13.47
C ALA A 24 3.28 17.70 -13.40
N ARG A 25 2.01 17.95 -13.15
CA ARG A 25 0.96 16.93 -13.20
C ARG A 25 -0.06 17.31 -14.28
N GLY A 26 -0.51 16.30 -15.02
CA GLY A 26 -1.37 16.50 -16.22
C GLY A 26 -2.82 16.92 -15.93
N LEU A 27 -3.12 17.43 -14.74
CA LEU A 27 -4.47 17.82 -14.32
C LEU A 27 -4.47 19.29 -13.91
N ASP A 28 -5.45 20.04 -14.39
CA ASP A 28 -5.57 21.48 -14.25
C ASP A 28 -6.35 21.97 -13.03
N TYR A 29 -6.87 21.04 -12.23
CA TYR A 29 -7.66 21.38 -11.05
C TYR A 29 -6.83 21.67 -9.78
N TYR A 30 -5.52 21.53 -9.84
CA TYR A 30 -4.67 21.83 -8.70
C TYR A 30 -4.58 23.34 -8.44
N THR A 31 -4.76 23.73 -7.19
CA THR A 31 -4.81 25.13 -6.75
C THR A 31 -3.62 25.53 -5.88
N GLY A 32 -2.60 24.69 -5.77
CA GLY A 32 -1.44 24.96 -4.92
C GLY A 32 -0.38 23.88 -5.06
N LEU A 33 0.06 23.37 -3.94
CA LEU A 33 1.09 22.33 -3.89
C LEU A 33 0.67 21.08 -4.65
N ILE A 34 1.59 20.55 -5.46
CA ILE A 34 1.54 19.21 -6.05
C ILE A 34 2.71 18.39 -5.54
N TYR A 35 2.57 17.08 -5.50
CA TYR A 35 3.62 16.18 -5.05
C TYR A 35 3.52 14.80 -5.69
N GLU A 36 4.65 14.13 -5.73
CA GLU A 36 4.79 12.74 -6.13
C GLU A 36 5.65 11.98 -5.13
N ALA A 37 5.35 10.71 -4.94
CA ALA A 37 6.21 9.79 -4.23
C ALA A 37 6.95 8.92 -5.25
N VAL A 38 8.27 8.94 -5.18
CA VAL A 38 9.15 8.11 -5.98
C VAL A 38 10.01 7.24 -5.07
N LEU A 39 10.36 6.05 -5.53
CA LEU A 39 11.31 5.22 -4.82
C LEU A 39 12.73 5.64 -5.19
N THR A 40 13.58 5.71 -4.18
CA THR A 40 15.00 6.06 -4.36
C THR A 40 15.86 4.86 -4.74
N ASP A 41 15.36 3.64 -4.49
CA ASP A 41 16.13 2.38 -4.64
C ASP A 41 15.92 1.71 -6.01
N THR A 42 15.05 2.26 -6.86
CA THR A 42 14.74 1.65 -8.14
C THR A 42 14.64 2.69 -9.25
N ASP A 43 15.55 2.64 -10.21
CA ASP A 43 15.54 3.49 -11.41
C ASP A 43 14.41 3.12 -12.40
N ARG A 44 13.68 2.03 -12.15
CA ARG A 44 12.75 1.41 -13.11
C ARG A 44 11.30 1.77 -12.90
N VAL A 45 10.90 2.17 -11.71
CA VAL A 45 9.50 2.43 -11.37
C VAL A 45 9.34 3.92 -11.12
N GLY A 46 8.67 4.61 -12.00
CA GLY A 46 8.35 6.03 -11.81
C GLY A 46 7.53 6.27 -10.52
N SER A 47 6.85 7.40 -10.45
CA SER A 47 6.02 7.75 -9.30
C SER A 47 5.05 6.64 -8.90
N ILE A 48 5.03 6.25 -7.63
CA ILE A 48 4.11 5.27 -7.05
C ILE A 48 2.86 5.90 -6.45
N ALA A 49 2.92 7.18 -6.14
CA ALA A 49 1.78 7.95 -5.67
C ALA A 49 1.94 9.41 -6.06
N GLY A 50 0.85 10.13 -6.08
CA GLY A 50 0.90 11.56 -6.34
C GLY A 50 -0.41 12.24 -6.04
N GLY A 51 -0.34 13.54 -5.82
CA GLY A 51 -1.49 14.32 -5.44
C GLY A 51 -1.19 15.81 -5.37
N GLY A 52 -2.04 16.51 -4.66
CA GLY A 52 -1.90 17.93 -4.46
C GLY A 52 -3.12 18.56 -3.81
N ARG A 53 -3.10 19.88 -3.73
CA ARG A 53 -4.22 20.69 -3.25
C ARG A 53 -5.17 21.02 -4.39
N TYR A 54 -6.47 20.90 -4.19
CA TYR A 54 -7.51 21.10 -5.22
C TYR A 54 -8.81 21.70 -4.66
N ASP A 55 -8.73 22.87 -4.06
CA ASP A 55 -9.84 23.54 -3.38
C ASP A 55 -11.05 23.78 -4.31
N GLY A 56 -10.80 24.08 -5.58
CA GLY A 56 -11.84 24.34 -6.57
C GLY A 56 -12.66 23.11 -6.94
N LEU A 57 -12.06 21.91 -6.94
CA LEU A 57 -12.72 20.68 -7.36
C LEU A 57 -13.84 20.29 -6.39
N VAL A 58 -13.56 20.30 -5.10
CA VAL A 58 -14.56 19.98 -4.07
C VAL A 58 -15.56 21.12 -3.93
N GLY A 59 -15.10 22.36 -4.03
CA GLY A 59 -15.93 23.57 -3.98
C GLY A 59 -16.99 23.65 -5.08
N MET A 60 -16.84 22.94 -6.21
CA MET A 60 -17.84 22.91 -7.29
C MET A 60 -19.22 22.39 -6.82
N PHE A 61 -19.24 21.54 -5.82
CA PHE A 61 -20.47 20.96 -5.27
C PHE A 61 -21.01 21.69 -4.04
N SER A 62 -20.41 22.84 -3.72
CA SER A 62 -20.77 23.65 -2.56
C SER A 62 -20.76 25.14 -2.92
N ASN A 63 -21.61 25.91 -2.27
CA ASN A 63 -21.60 27.38 -2.40
C ASN A 63 -20.46 28.05 -1.60
N LYS A 64 -19.57 27.27 -1.01
CA LYS A 64 -18.43 27.75 -0.23
C LYS A 64 -17.15 27.08 -0.68
N PRO A 65 -16.02 27.79 -0.73
CA PRO A 65 -14.73 27.17 -1.00
C PRO A 65 -14.42 26.13 0.09
N ILE A 66 -14.03 24.96 -0.33
CA ILE A 66 -13.67 23.84 0.56
C ILE A 66 -12.20 23.51 0.30
N PRO A 67 -11.27 23.85 1.21
CA PRO A 67 -9.90 23.43 1.10
C PRO A 67 -9.80 21.90 1.07
N ALA A 68 -9.16 21.38 0.04
CA ALA A 68 -9.01 19.96 -0.15
C ALA A 68 -7.60 19.59 -0.63
N VAL A 69 -7.09 18.49 -0.10
CA VAL A 69 -5.83 17.87 -0.47
C VAL A 69 -6.03 16.36 -0.53
N GLY A 70 -5.40 15.71 -1.48
CA GLY A 70 -5.53 14.28 -1.61
C GLY A 70 -4.36 13.63 -2.34
N VAL A 71 -4.30 12.32 -2.22
CA VAL A 71 -3.27 11.48 -2.84
C VAL A 71 -3.94 10.30 -3.56
N SER A 72 -3.38 9.95 -4.71
CA SER A 72 -3.68 8.71 -5.43
C SER A 72 -2.46 7.80 -5.35
N ILE A 73 -2.67 6.55 -5.03
CA ILE A 73 -1.63 5.52 -4.93
C ILE A 73 -1.81 4.54 -6.08
N GLY A 74 -0.74 4.29 -6.84
CA GLY A 74 -0.72 3.29 -7.90
C GLY A 74 -0.56 1.89 -7.34
N ILE A 75 -1.66 1.24 -7.00
CA ILE A 75 -1.65 -0.08 -6.35
C ILE A 75 -0.92 -1.11 -7.20
N GLU A 76 -1.12 -1.12 -8.51
CA GLU A 76 -0.46 -2.04 -9.43
C GLU A 76 1.06 -1.85 -9.43
N ARG A 77 1.53 -0.60 -9.34
CA ARG A 77 2.96 -0.31 -9.28
C ARG A 77 3.57 -0.79 -7.96
N VAL A 78 2.90 -0.51 -6.85
CA VAL A 78 3.33 -1.00 -5.53
C VAL A 78 3.35 -2.52 -5.50
N PHE A 79 2.32 -3.17 -6.04
CA PHE A 79 2.25 -4.63 -6.12
C PHE A 79 3.38 -5.21 -6.95
N ALA A 80 3.66 -4.67 -8.14
CA ALA A 80 4.76 -5.12 -8.99
C ALA A 80 6.14 -5.02 -8.29
N ILE A 81 6.35 -3.96 -7.51
CA ILE A 81 7.59 -3.79 -6.73
C ILE A 81 7.69 -4.83 -5.62
N LEU A 82 6.59 -5.07 -4.91
CA LEU A 82 6.54 -6.08 -3.85
C LEU A 82 6.76 -7.49 -4.42
N GLU A 83 6.16 -7.78 -5.57
CA GLU A 83 6.37 -9.06 -6.27
C GLU A 83 7.82 -9.25 -6.69
N GLU A 84 8.46 -8.21 -7.25
CA GLU A 84 9.88 -8.27 -7.62
C GLU A 84 10.78 -8.50 -6.40
N LYS A 85 10.55 -7.77 -5.31
CA LYS A 85 11.28 -7.96 -4.06
C LYS A 85 11.07 -9.34 -3.43
N SER A 86 9.86 -9.90 -3.57
CA SER A 86 9.56 -11.22 -3.01
C SER A 86 10.22 -12.37 -3.77
N LYS A 87 10.56 -12.19 -5.05
CA LYS A 87 11.28 -13.21 -5.84
C LYS A 87 12.70 -13.48 -5.33
N ASP A 88 13.31 -12.48 -4.72
CA ASP A 88 14.67 -12.59 -4.17
C ASP A 88 14.65 -13.01 -2.68
N ASP A 89 13.49 -12.99 -2.03
CA ASP A 89 13.33 -13.32 -0.62
C ASP A 89 12.55 -14.62 -0.43
N TYR A 90 13.26 -15.72 -0.30
CA TYR A 90 12.70 -17.06 -0.02
C TYR A 90 11.94 -17.14 1.32
N THR A 91 11.97 -16.09 2.15
CA THR A 91 11.25 -16.03 3.43
C THR A 91 9.82 -15.53 3.28
N VAL A 92 9.49 -14.90 2.16
CA VAL A 92 8.12 -14.41 1.88
C VAL A 92 7.23 -15.60 1.51
N ARG A 93 6.32 -15.94 2.38
CA ARG A 93 5.32 -16.99 2.11
C ARG A 93 4.22 -16.42 1.21
N GLU A 94 3.87 -17.13 0.15
CA GLU A 94 2.76 -16.78 -0.73
C GLU A 94 1.39 -16.90 -0.03
N THR A 95 1.30 -17.73 1.01
CA THR A 95 0.09 -17.94 1.77
C THR A 95 0.33 -17.76 3.27
N GLU A 96 -0.69 -17.34 3.99
CA GLU A 96 -0.64 -17.27 5.45
C GLU A 96 -0.72 -18.63 6.10
N THR A 97 -1.12 -19.66 5.37
CA THR A 97 -1.28 -21.04 5.87
C THR A 97 0.06 -21.63 6.29
N GLN A 98 0.13 -22.08 7.52
CA GLN A 98 1.32 -22.69 8.10
C GLN A 98 1.33 -24.21 7.94
N ILE A 99 0.14 -24.82 8.01
CA ILE A 99 -0.04 -26.28 7.92
C ILE A 99 -1.18 -26.59 6.97
N MET A 100 -0.93 -27.48 6.02
CA MET A 100 -1.96 -28.06 5.16
C MET A 100 -2.20 -29.51 5.56
N ILE A 101 -3.46 -29.88 5.83
CA ILE A 101 -3.84 -31.23 6.19
C ILE A 101 -4.48 -31.90 4.98
N ALA A 102 -3.85 -32.97 4.50
CA ALA A 102 -4.37 -33.82 3.46
C ALA A 102 -4.63 -35.24 4.04
N GLN A 103 -5.68 -35.90 3.56
CA GLN A 103 -5.97 -37.26 3.96
C GLN A 103 -5.54 -38.27 2.89
N ILE A 104 -5.01 -39.39 3.32
CA ILE A 104 -4.77 -40.54 2.47
C ILE A 104 -5.69 -41.67 2.97
N GLY A 105 -6.70 -42.02 2.19
CA GLY A 105 -7.70 -43.02 2.56
C GLY A 105 -9.12 -42.47 2.61
N LYS A 106 -10.06 -43.33 3.00
CA LYS A 106 -11.50 -43.02 3.03
C LYS A 106 -11.97 -42.79 4.47
N ASN A 107 -13.04 -41.99 4.62
CA ASN A 107 -13.76 -41.79 5.88
C ASN A 107 -12.96 -41.16 7.03
N LEU A 108 -11.94 -40.37 6.74
CA LEU A 108 -11.11 -39.69 7.76
C LEU A 108 -11.52 -38.20 7.98
N ILE A 109 -12.70 -37.80 7.51
CA ILE A 109 -13.16 -36.41 7.61
C ILE A 109 -13.24 -35.96 9.09
N GLY A 110 -13.77 -36.80 9.97
CA GLY A 110 -13.88 -36.49 11.40
C GLY A 110 -12.54 -36.30 12.09
N GLU A 111 -11.57 -37.14 11.79
CA GLU A 111 -10.22 -37.02 12.34
C GLU A 111 -9.50 -35.76 11.83
N ARG A 112 -9.63 -35.48 10.54
CA ARG A 112 -9.10 -34.28 9.93
C ARG A 112 -9.67 -33.00 10.56
N MET A 113 -10.98 -32.97 10.82
CA MET A 113 -11.66 -31.85 11.48
C MET A 113 -11.17 -31.66 12.93
N LYS A 114 -10.92 -32.73 13.65
CA LYS A 114 -10.35 -32.65 15.00
C LYS A 114 -8.96 -32.05 14.99
N ILE A 115 -8.07 -32.52 14.12
CA ILE A 115 -6.71 -31.98 13.98
C ILE A 115 -6.74 -30.50 13.61
N LEU A 116 -7.64 -30.09 12.69
CA LEU A 116 -7.81 -28.68 12.35
C LEU A 116 -8.22 -27.85 13.57
N ASN A 117 -9.21 -28.33 14.33
CA ASN A 117 -9.68 -27.65 15.53
C ASN A 117 -8.56 -27.49 16.56
N ASP A 118 -7.76 -28.53 16.77
CA ASP A 118 -6.63 -28.48 17.70
C ASP A 118 -5.58 -27.45 17.27
N LEU A 119 -5.23 -27.42 15.97
CA LEU A 119 -4.31 -26.43 15.42
C LEU A 119 -4.84 -24.99 15.54
N TRP A 120 -6.10 -24.76 15.22
CA TRP A 120 -6.72 -23.44 15.35
C TRP A 120 -6.80 -22.98 16.82
N SER A 121 -7.04 -23.92 17.75
CA SER A 121 -7.03 -23.62 19.19
C SER A 121 -5.65 -23.18 19.69
N LEU A 122 -4.59 -23.58 19.00
CA LEU A 122 -3.21 -23.15 19.23
C LEU A 122 -2.81 -21.90 18.41
N ASN A 123 -3.77 -21.24 17.76
CA ASN A 123 -3.52 -20.08 16.87
C ASN A 123 -2.62 -20.42 15.66
N ILE A 124 -2.57 -21.67 15.25
CA ILE A 124 -1.83 -22.11 14.06
C ILE A 124 -2.75 -22.03 12.85
N LYS A 125 -2.34 -21.29 11.82
CA LYS A 125 -3.10 -21.14 10.58
C LYS A 125 -3.01 -22.44 9.78
N ALA A 126 -4.07 -23.22 9.80
CA ALA A 126 -4.15 -24.51 9.12
C ALA A 126 -5.36 -24.57 8.18
N GLU A 127 -5.20 -25.26 7.07
CA GLU A 127 -6.25 -25.52 6.10
C GLU A 127 -6.26 -26.98 5.67
N THR A 128 -7.30 -27.38 4.95
CA THR A 128 -7.43 -28.76 4.44
C THR A 128 -7.86 -28.78 2.98
N VAL A 129 -7.38 -29.78 2.26
CA VAL A 129 -7.81 -30.08 0.90
C VAL A 129 -9.03 -31.00 0.94
N TYR A 130 -10.00 -30.75 0.10
CA TYR A 130 -11.22 -31.56 -0.10
C TYR A 130 -11.02 -32.62 -1.17
#